data_ad37f4e91b399522ed2f47aebc18710c
#
_entry.id   ad37f4e91b399522ed2f47aebc18710c
#
_cell.length_a   1.000
_cell.length_b   1.000
_cell.length_c   1.000
_cell.angle_alpha   90.00
_cell.angle_beta   90.00
_cell.angle_gamma   90.00
#
_symmetry.space_group_name_H-M   'P 1'
#
loop_
_entity.id
_entity.type
_entity.pdbx_description
1 polymer ?
#
loop_
_entity_poly.entity_id
_entity_poly.type
_entity_poly.pdbx_seq_one_letter_code
_entity_poly.pdbx_strand_id
1 'polypeptide(L)'
;MKKHAKKIVFLSNAPRPSSNVINFLLKMKMDKKYLENIMTSGEAAMHAINQKKFGKTFYHLGPTRDTSIFEKVKDNKTDLKSCDFILCTGLFDEYENDLNYYKKILLDHVSKKLICTNPDLIVHRGSVEELCAGSVAKVFEDLGGKVIYFGKPHKEIYNMCFEPNEKVLAIGDNLRTDIKGANNLKIDCIFITEGVHRKEFNNYSELSKLLEKYSVKANFFQKELKW
;
A
#
# COMPACT_ATOMS: atom_id res chain seq x y z
N MET A 1 -18.69 0.70 -17.05
CA MET A 1 -18.03 2.00 -16.84
C MET A 1 -17.48 2.61 -18.13
N LYS A 2 -16.69 1.91 -18.97
CA LYS A 2 -16.23 2.49 -20.28
C LYS A 2 -17.38 2.96 -21.18
N LYS A 3 -18.56 2.35 -21.13
CA LYS A 3 -19.76 2.82 -21.89
C LYS A 3 -20.20 4.25 -21.52
N HIS A 4 -19.79 4.78 -20.38
CA HIS A 4 -20.19 6.10 -19.88
C HIS A 4 -19.02 7.09 -19.81
N ALA A 5 -17.93 6.85 -20.58
CA ALA A 5 -16.73 7.69 -20.62
C ALA A 5 -16.09 7.98 -19.24
N LYS A 6 -16.19 7.03 -18.31
CA LYS A 6 -15.57 7.16 -16.98
C LYS A 6 -14.11 6.72 -17.03
N LYS A 7 -13.23 7.54 -16.47
CA LYS A 7 -11.83 7.19 -16.20
C LYS A 7 -11.81 6.17 -15.06
N ILE A 8 -11.13 5.06 -15.24
CA ILE A 8 -10.92 4.03 -14.23
C ILE A 8 -9.44 4.03 -13.87
N VAL A 9 -9.13 4.10 -12.58
CA VAL A 9 -7.77 3.97 -12.05
C VAL A 9 -7.75 2.80 -11.08
N PHE A 10 -6.84 1.84 -11.30
CA PHE A 10 -6.56 0.78 -10.34
C PHE A 10 -5.45 1.23 -9.41
N LEU A 11 -5.78 1.37 -8.13
CA LEU A 11 -4.87 1.83 -7.09
C LEU A 11 -4.49 0.66 -6.17
N SER A 12 -3.21 0.31 -6.13
CA SER A 12 -2.69 -0.84 -5.40
C SER A 12 -1.61 -0.44 -4.40
N ASN A 13 -1.62 -1.09 -3.22
CA ASN A 13 -0.54 -0.98 -2.23
C ASN A 13 0.67 -1.89 -2.55
N ALA A 14 0.73 -2.47 -3.75
CA ALA A 14 1.87 -3.28 -4.17
C ALA A 14 3.19 -2.48 -4.08
N PRO A 15 4.24 -3.02 -3.43
CA PRO A 15 5.52 -2.34 -3.23
C PRO A 15 6.39 -2.29 -4.49
N ARG A 16 5.82 -2.52 -5.66
CA ARG A 16 6.51 -2.65 -6.95
C ARG A 16 6.03 -1.60 -7.95
N PRO A 17 6.85 -1.23 -8.95
CA PRO A 17 6.41 -0.37 -10.04
C PRO A 17 5.16 -0.90 -10.74
N SER A 18 4.34 0.01 -11.28
CA SER A 18 3.09 -0.32 -11.97
C SER A 18 3.30 -1.32 -13.12
N SER A 19 4.41 -1.24 -13.84
CA SER A 19 4.77 -2.18 -14.90
C SER A 19 4.83 -3.64 -14.44
N ASN A 20 5.32 -3.88 -13.24
CA ASN A 20 5.38 -5.24 -12.66
C ASN A 20 3.98 -5.79 -12.38
N VAL A 21 3.08 -4.94 -11.86
CA VAL A 21 1.68 -5.31 -11.60
C VAL A 21 0.93 -5.54 -12.90
N ILE A 22 1.12 -4.69 -13.92
CA ILE A 22 0.56 -4.88 -15.27
C ILE A 22 0.97 -6.23 -15.83
N ASN A 23 2.27 -6.56 -15.81
CA ASN A 23 2.78 -7.84 -16.31
C ASN A 23 2.18 -9.04 -15.56
N PHE A 24 1.99 -8.94 -14.26
CA PHE A 24 1.34 -9.96 -13.46
C PHE A 24 -0.13 -10.16 -13.85
N LEU A 25 -0.90 -9.07 -14.00
CA LEU A 25 -2.31 -9.11 -14.40
C LEU A 25 -2.50 -9.65 -15.82
N LEU A 26 -1.58 -9.31 -16.74
CA LEU A 26 -1.57 -9.89 -18.09
C LEU A 26 -1.34 -11.41 -18.07
N LYS A 27 -0.44 -11.92 -17.21
CA LYS A 27 -0.26 -13.36 -17.00
C LYS A 27 -1.53 -14.04 -16.45
N MET A 28 -2.32 -13.32 -15.66
CA MET A 28 -3.64 -13.75 -15.19
C MET A 28 -4.74 -13.59 -16.25
N LYS A 29 -4.39 -13.29 -17.52
CA LYS A 29 -5.31 -13.11 -18.65
C LYS A 29 -6.26 -11.93 -18.51
N MET A 30 -5.90 -10.91 -17.73
CA MET A 30 -6.66 -9.65 -17.69
C MET A 30 -6.49 -8.90 -19.03
N ASP A 31 -7.58 -8.40 -19.60
CA ASP A 31 -7.54 -7.68 -20.87
C ASP A 31 -6.76 -6.35 -20.71
N LYS A 32 -5.78 -6.12 -21.61
CA LYS A 32 -4.90 -4.96 -21.62
C LYS A 32 -5.65 -3.62 -21.58
N LYS A 33 -6.84 -3.54 -22.18
CA LYS A 33 -7.66 -2.32 -22.20
C LYS A 33 -8.08 -1.83 -20.79
N TYR A 34 -8.00 -2.66 -19.75
CA TYR A 34 -8.29 -2.28 -18.37
C TYR A 34 -7.04 -1.85 -17.60
N LEU A 35 -5.84 -2.01 -18.17
CA LEU A 35 -4.56 -1.80 -17.51
C LEU A 35 -3.91 -0.45 -17.85
N GLU A 36 -4.66 0.47 -18.45
CA GLU A 36 -4.13 1.77 -18.92
C GLU A 36 -3.75 2.70 -17.75
N ASN A 37 -4.49 2.62 -16.64
CA ASN A 37 -4.30 3.50 -15.49
C ASN A 37 -4.12 2.66 -14.23
N ILE A 38 -2.92 2.19 -13.99
CA ILE A 38 -2.53 1.51 -12.75
C ILE A 38 -1.54 2.38 -12.00
N MET A 39 -1.84 2.67 -10.75
CA MET A 39 -0.94 3.33 -9.82
C MET A 39 -0.63 2.39 -8.65
N THR A 40 0.64 2.27 -8.31
CA THR A 40 1.09 1.46 -7.16
C THR A 40 1.82 2.31 -6.14
N SER A 41 1.81 1.88 -4.89
CA SER A 41 2.59 2.54 -3.86
C SER A 41 4.10 2.46 -4.14
N GLY A 42 4.56 1.36 -4.75
CA GLY A 42 5.93 1.23 -5.24
C GLY A 42 6.28 2.25 -6.31
N GLU A 43 5.38 2.53 -7.27
CA GLU A 43 5.57 3.57 -8.28
C GLU A 43 5.72 4.96 -7.63
N ALA A 44 4.81 5.29 -6.70
CA ALA A 44 4.84 6.58 -6.01
C ALA A 44 6.15 6.76 -5.19
N ALA A 45 6.57 5.70 -4.47
CA ALA A 45 7.84 5.71 -3.73
C ALA A 45 9.05 5.84 -4.67
N MET A 46 9.07 5.09 -5.78
CA MET A 46 10.13 5.14 -6.79
C MET A 46 10.33 6.56 -7.34
N HIS A 47 9.23 7.26 -7.65
CA HIS A 47 9.31 8.66 -8.09
C HIS A 47 9.99 9.55 -7.05
N ALA A 48 9.63 9.42 -5.76
CA ALA A 48 10.21 10.21 -4.70
C ALA A 48 11.70 9.88 -4.45
N ILE A 49 12.08 8.60 -4.53
CA ILE A 49 13.47 8.13 -4.41
C ILE A 49 14.33 8.69 -5.55
N ASN A 50 13.86 8.59 -6.80
CA ASN A 50 14.56 9.10 -7.97
C ASN A 50 14.77 10.63 -7.91
N GLN A 51 13.86 11.35 -7.26
CA GLN A 51 13.99 12.79 -6.97
C GLN A 51 14.86 13.10 -5.76
N LYS A 52 15.47 12.10 -5.12
CA LYS A 52 16.32 12.21 -3.92
C LYS A 52 15.67 12.94 -2.74
N LYS A 53 14.35 12.83 -2.59
CA LYS A 53 13.57 13.52 -1.53
C LYS A 53 14.00 13.15 -0.10
N PHE A 54 14.68 12.01 0.08
CA PHE A 54 15.01 11.46 1.39
C PHE A 54 16.53 11.35 1.63
N GLY A 55 17.34 11.70 0.66
CA GLY A 55 18.78 11.53 0.63
C GLY A 55 19.22 10.76 -0.61
N LYS A 56 20.52 10.42 -0.64
CA LYS A 56 21.13 9.73 -1.79
C LYS A 56 21.24 8.22 -1.54
N THR A 57 21.66 7.82 -0.35
CA THR A 57 21.98 6.43 0.00
C THR A 57 20.84 5.79 0.80
N PHE A 58 20.60 4.50 0.59
CA PHE A 58 19.54 3.78 1.29
C PHE A 58 19.94 2.36 1.69
N TYR A 59 19.34 1.89 2.78
CA TYR A 59 19.34 0.48 3.15
C TYR A 59 18.03 -0.15 2.66
N HIS A 60 18.12 -1.23 1.89
CA HIS A 60 16.93 -1.97 1.45
C HIS A 60 16.53 -3.01 2.50
N LEU A 61 15.36 -2.82 3.10
CA LEU A 61 14.70 -3.74 4.00
C LEU A 61 13.52 -4.37 3.27
N GLY A 62 13.65 -5.65 2.94
CA GLY A 62 12.63 -6.39 2.19
C GLY A 62 13.22 -7.59 1.44
N PRO A 63 12.37 -8.37 0.80
CA PRO A 63 12.79 -9.59 0.11
C PRO A 63 13.72 -9.27 -1.06
N THR A 64 14.64 -10.19 -1.34
CA THR A 64 15.67 -10.00 -2.39
C THR A 64 15.08 -9.80 -3.78
N ARG A 65 13.86 -10.26 -4.02
CA ARG A 65 13.12 -10.11 -5.29
C ARG A 65 12.58 -8.70 -5.56
N ASP A 66 12.50 -7.83 -4.55
CA ASP A 66 11.88 -6.50 -4.68
C ASP A 66 12.91 -5.41 -5.05
N THR A 67 13.69 -5.65 -6.12
CA THR A 67 14.74 -4.75 -6.60
C THR A 67 14.27 -3.72 -7.63
N SER A 68 13.18 -3.99 -8.31
CA SER A 68 12.68 -3.17 -9.42
C SER A 68 12.35 -1.71 -9.03
N ILE A 69 12.02 -1.47 -7.76
CA ILE A 69 11.68 -0.14 -7.24
C ILE A 69 12.90 0.81 -7.19
N PHE A 70 14.10 0.28 -7.07
CA PHE A 70 15.33 1.07 -6.97
C PHE A 70 16.38 0.74 -8.06
N GLU A 71 15.98 0.05 -9.14
CA GLU A 71 16.89 -0.37 -10.21
C GLU A 71 17.73 0.79 -10.78
N LYS A 72 17.12 1.97 -10.96
CA LYS A 72 17.82 3.17 -11.46
C LYS A 72 18.82 3.78 -10.49
N VAL A 73 18.77 3.42 -9.22
CA VAL A 73 19.59 3.95 -8.14
C VAL A 73 20.25 2.85 -7.30
N LYS A 74 20.36 1.64 -7.84
CA LYS A 74 20.89 0.46 -7.15
C LYS A 74 22.28 0.67 -6.55
N ASP A 75 23.13 1.46 -7.21
CA ASP A 75 24.48 1.77 -6.77
C ASP A 75 24.51 2.65 -5.51
N ASN A 76 23.37 3.22 -5.11
CA ASN A 76 23.21 3.99 -3.87
C ASN A 76 22.81 3.12 -2.67
N LYS A 77 22.62 1.80 -2.87
CA LYS A 77 22.32 0.88 -1.78
C LYS A 77 23.57 0.71 -0.89
N THR A 78 23.37 0.79 0.42
CA THR A 78 24.45 0.67 1.40
C THR A 78 23.96 -0.05 2.65
N ASP A 79 24.82 -0.22 3.64
CA ASP A 79 24.48 -0.81 4.93
C ASP A 79 23.57 0.12 5.78
N LEU A 80 22.94 -0.46 6.80
CA LEU A 80 21.96 0.23 7.64
C LEU A 80 22.57 1.39 8.44
N LYS A 81 23.88 1.31 8.81
CA LYS A 81 24.55 2.36 9.57
C LYS A 81 24.80 3.59 8.70
N SER A 82 25.23 3.38 7.46
CA SER A 82 25.72 4.42 6.55
C SER A 82 24.63 5.06 5.68
N CYS A 83 23.40 4.50 5.64
CA CYS A 83 22.34 5.00 4.78
C CYS A 83 21.73 6.32 5.26
N ASP A 84 21.24 7.14 4.32
CA ASP A 84 20.43 8.32 4.61
C ASP A 84 19.00 7.94 5.07
N PHE A 85 18.44 6.88 4.48
CA PHE A 85 17.11 6.38 4.82
C PHE A 85 16.98 4.86 4.65
N ILE A 86 15.94 4.28 5.26
CA ILE A 86 15.58 2.87 5.14
C ILE A 86 14.47 2.75 4.11
N LEU A 87 14.66 1.97 3.05
CA LEU A 87 13.63 1.63 2.06
C LEU A 87 13.02 0.28 2.42
N CYS A 88 11.81 0.30 2.98
CA CYS A 88 11.09 -0.90 3.39
C CYS A 88 10.07 -1.31 2.31
N THR A 89 10.32 -2.42 1.62
CA THR A 89 9.42 -3.00 0.60
C THR A 89 8.67 -4.23 1.12
N GLY A 90 9.09 -4.80 2.23
CA GLY A 90 8.53 -6.00 2.83
C GLY A 90 9.38 -6.50 3.98
N LEU A 91 9.24 -7.78 4.29
CA LEU A 91 10.07 -8.52 5.24
C LEU A 91 11.17 -9.28 4.47
N PHE A 92 12.26 -9.62 5.14
CA PHE A 92 13.25 -10.57 4.59
C PHE A 92 12.66 -11.96 4.50
N ASP A 93 13.04 -12.73 3.47
CA ASP A 93 12.51 -14.07 3.24
C ASP A 93 12.81 -15.01 4.43
N GLU A 94 13.94 -14.81 5.13
CA GLU A 94 14.35 -15.60 6.30
C GLU A 94 13.62 -15.21 7.61
N TYR A 95 12.98 -14.03 7.65
CA TYR A 95 12.34 -13.45 8.85
C TYR A 95 10.92 -12.95 8.56
N GLU A 96 10.20 -13.59 7.64
CA GLU A 96 8.88 -13.15 7.16
C GLU A 96 7.78 -13.13 8.25
N ASN A 97 7.98 -13.82 9.38
CA ASN A 97 7.04 -13.87 10.49
C ASN A 97 7.64 -13.40 11.83
N ASP A 98 8.87 -12.88 11.85
CA ASP A 98 9.56 -12.49 13.09
C ASP A 98 9.71 -10.97 13.24
N LEU A 99 8.65 -10.31 13.72
CA LEU A 99 8.71 -8.86 14.00
C LEU A 99 9.72 -8.49 15.11
N ASN A 100 10.10 -9.43 16.00
CA ASN A 100 11.13 -9.15 17.01
C ASN A 100 12.52 -9.01 16.38
N TYR A 101 12.80 -9.71 15.29
CA TYR A 101 14.02 -9.50 14.54
C TYR A 101 14.13 -8.03 14.08
N TYR A 102 13.04 -7.50 13.48
CA TYR A 102 13.02 -6.10 12.99
C TYR A 102 13.12 -5.10 14.13
N LYS A 103 12.48 -5.38 15.27
CA LYS A 103 12.62 -4.55 16.47
C LYS A 103 14.08 -4.43 16.90
N LYS A 104 14.83 -5.54 16.91
CA LYS A 104 16.24 -5.55 17.29
C LYS A 104 17.12 -4.77 16.33
N ILE A 105 17.02 -5.01 15.02
CA ILE A 105 17.91 -4.36 14.04
C ILE A 105 17.59 -2.88 13.83
N LEU A 106 16.36 -2.42 14.11
CA LEU A 106 15.93 -1.05 13.87
C LEU A 106 16.08 -0.14 15.09
N LEU A 107 16.23 -0.69 16.30
CA LEU A 107 16.24 0.05 17.56
C LEU A 107 17.28 1.19 17.57
N ASP A 108 18.49 0.93 17.12
CA ASP A 108 19.59 1.92 17.12
C ASP A 108 19.54 2.87 15.90
N HIS A 109 18.49 2.76 15.06
CA HIS A 109 18.39 3.49 13.80
C HIS A 109 17.13 4.37 13.71
N VAL A 110 16.44 4.62 14.82
CA VAL A 110 15.19 5.41 14.88
C VAL A 110 15.36 6.88 14.48
N SER A 111 16.58 7.39 14.45
CA SER A 111 16.88 8.74 13.94
C SER A 111 16.76 8.85 12.42
N LYS A 112 16.78 7.72 11.69
CA LYS A 112 16.61 7.67 10.25
C LYS A 112 15.13 7.74 9.87
N LYS A 113 14.85 8.05 8.60
CA LYS A 113 13.48 7.91 8.05
C LYS A 113 13.30 6.51 7.47
N LEU A 114 12.17 5.89 7.75
CA LEU A 114 11.77 4.65 7.08
C LEU A 114 10.73 4.98 6.01
N ILE A 115 11.01 4.62 4.76
CA ILE A 115 10.13 4.79 3.62
C ILE A 115 9.40 3.46 3.40
N CYS A 116 8.12 3.43 3.76
CA CYS A 116 7.27 2.25 3.63
C CYS A 116 6.54 2.26 2.28
N THR A 117 6.78 1.24 1.46
CA THR A 117 6.21 1.15 0.10
C THR A 117 4.98 0.26 0.01
N ASN A 118 4.51 -0.28 1.13
CA ASN A 118 3.26 -1.01 1.27
C ASN A 118 2.69 -0.80 2.68
N PRO A 119 1.69 0.10 2.86
CA PRO A 119 1.10 0.38 4.17
C PRO A 119 0.24 -0.74 4.75
N ASP A 120 -0.09 -1.78 3.97
CA ASP A 120 -0.86 -2.90 4.50
C ASP A 120 -0.05 -3.61 5.60
N LEU A 121 -0.73 -4.00 6.67
CA LEU A 121 -0.12 -4.78 7.74
C LEU A 121 0.03 -6.24 7.32
N ILE A 122 -1.03 -6.76 6.69
CA ILE A 122 -1.15 -8.14 6.24
C ILE A 122 -1.79 -8.20 4.85
N VAL A 123 -1.50 -9.27 4.13
CA VAL A 123 -2.23 -9.68 2.92
C VAL A 123 -2.63 -11.14 3.02
N HIS A 124 -3.69 -11.52 2.30
CA HIS A 124 -4.08 -12.91 2.17
C HIS A 124 -3.67 -13.45 0.80
N ARG A 125 -2.94 -14.55 0.79
CA ARG A 125 -2.68 -15.35 -0.42
C ARG A 125 -3.38 -16.69 -0.28
N GLY A 126 -4.59 -16.77 -0.83
CA GLY A 126 -5.47 -17.90 -0.59
C GLY A 126 -5.88 -17.96 0.89
N SER A 127 -5.52 -19.02 1.60
CA SER A 127 -5.77 -19.20 3.03
C SER A 127 -4.65 -18.71 3.94
N VAL A 128 -3.50 -18.33 3.39
CA VAL A 128 -2.31 -17.91 4.16
C VAL A 128 -2.34 -16.40 4.36
N GLU A 129 -2.16 -15.96 5.61
CA GLU A 129 -1.94 -14.59 5.98
C GLU A 129 -0.43 -14.31 6.02
N GLU A 130 0.01 -13.28 5.31
CA GLU A 130 1.41 -12.85 5.24
C GLU A 130 1.56 -11.43 5.75
N LEU A 131 2.60 -11.16 6.54
CA LEU A 131 2.96 -9.82 7.00
C LEU A 131 3.49 -8.98 5.81
N CYS A 132 3.19 -7.68 5.84
CA CYS A 132 3.63 -6.71 4.84
C CYS A 132 4.59 -5.67 5.43
N ALA A 133 5.16 -4.82 4.57
CA ALA A 133 6.05 -3.73 4.98
C ALA A 133 5.44 -2.83 6.05
N GLY A 134 4.12 -2.63 6.04
CA GLY A 134 3.39 -1.87 7.06
C GLY A 134 3.57 -2.42 8.47
N SER A 135 3.69 -3.74 8.64
CA SER A 135 3.95 -4.34 9.95
C SER A 135 5.34 -3.99 10.49
N VAL A 136 6.36 -3.96 9.63
CA VAL A 136 7.71 -3.51 10.00
C VAL A 136 7.72 -2.00 10.27
N ALA A 137 7.02 -1.23 9.45
CA ALA A 137 6.87 0.21 9.64
C ALA A 137 6.22 0.54 10.98
N LYS A 138 5.19 -0.22 11.37
CA LYS A 138 4.55 -0.08 12.69
C LYS A 138 5.51 -0.38 13.84
N VAL A 139 6.32 -1.43 13.73
CA VAL A 139 7.38 -1.71 14.72
C VAL A 139 8.33 -0.52 14.84
N PHE A 140 8.73 0.10 13.71
CA PHE A 140 9.63 1.23 13.71
C PHE A 140 9.01 2.48 14.37
N GLU A 141 7.71 2.75 14.12
CA GLU A 141 6.97 3.82 14.82
C GLU A 141 6.89 3.57 16.33
N ASP A 142 6.62 2.33 16.75
CA ASP A 142 6.53 1.95 18.17
C ASP A 142 7.89 2.11 18.89
N LEU A 143 9.00 2.08 18.16
CA LEU A 143 10.34 2.40 18.65
C LEU A 143 10.62 3.93 18.69
N GLY A 144 9.69 4.78 18.21
CA GLY A 144 9.85 6.23 18.11
C GLY A 144 10.45 6.71 16.79
N GLY A 145 10.59 5.84 15.79
CA GLY A 145 11.09 6.18 14.47
C GLY A 145 10.06 6.90 13.60
N LYS A 146 10.52 7.66 12.61
CA LYS A 146 9.67 8.37 11.66
C LYS A 146 9.46 7.56 10.39
N VAL A 147 8.21 7.22 10.09
CA VAL A 147 7.82 6.53 8.85
C VAL A 147 7.21 7.52 7.85
N ILE A 148 7.53 7.33 6.58
CA ILE A 148 6.89 7.98 5.44
C ILE A 148 6.24 6.87 4.60
N TYR A 149 4.91 6.88 4.58
CA TYR A 149 4.13 5.88 3.88
C TYR A 149 3.82 6.30 2.45
N PHE A 150 3.99 5.37 1.51
CA PHE A 150 3.46 5.44 0.16
C PHE A 150 2.37 4.38 0.00
N GLY A 151 1.20 4.81 -0.49
CA GLY A 151 0.04 3.94 -0.66
C GLY A 151 -1.19 4.38 0.12
N LYS A 152 -2.29 3.66 -0.08
CA LYS A 152 -3.55 3.87 0.67
C LYS A 152 -3.33 3.57 2.16
N PRO A 153 -3.86 4.36 3.10
CA PRO A 153 -4.83 5.46 2.95
C PRO A 153 -4.19 6.85 2.83
N HIS A 154 -2.90 6.97 2.52
CA HIS A 154 -2.14 8.22 2.52
C HIS A 154 -2.40 9.03 1.25
N LYS A 155 -2.53 10.36 1.40
CA LYS A 155 -2.97 11.29 0.36
C LYS A 155 -2.06 11.30 -0.88
N GLU A 156 -0.79 11.08 -0.69
CA GLU A 156 0.25 11.23 -1.72
C GLU A 156 -0.02 10.37 -2.95
N ILE A 157 -0.48 9.13 -2.76
CA ILE A 157 -0.76 8.24 -3.89
C ILE A 157 -2.01 8.65 -4.67
N TYR A 158 -3.00 9.21 -3.99
CA TYR A 158 -4.24 9.66 -4.63
C TYR A 158 -4.02 10.88 -5.51
N ASN A 159 -3.13 11.80 -5.11
CA ASN A 159 -2.75 12.97 -5.91
C ASN A 159 -2.10 12.60 -7.26
N MET A 160 -1.68 11.34 -7.43
CA MET A 160 -1.17 10.81 -8.70
C MET A 160 -2.26 10.15 -9.55
N CYS A 161 -3.47 9.98 -9.03
CA CYS A 161 -4.56 9.24 -9.66
C CYS A 161 -5.61 10.14 -10.31
N PHE A 162 -5.86 11.32 -9.74
CA PHE A 162 -6.89 12.23 -10.20
C PHE A 162 -6.58 13.69 -9.82
N GLU A 163 -7.18 14.61 -10.57
CA GLU A 163 -7.06 16.05 -10.31
C GLU A 163 -8.06 16.52 -9.22
N PRO A 164 -7.76 17.62 -8.49
CA PRO A 164 -8.62 18.10 -7.39
C PRO A 164 -10.07 18.39 -7.77
N ASN A 165 -10.34 18.68 -9.04
CA ASN A 165 -11.68 19.04 -9.56
C ASN A 165 -12.46 17.82 -10.10
N GLU A 166 -11.86 16.64 -10.16
CA GLU A 166 -12.54 15.43 -10.64
C GLU A 166 -13.51 14.91 -9.59
N LYS A 167 -14.72 14.52 -10.03
CA LYS A 167 -15.66 13.76 -9.18
C LYS A 167 -15.20 12.31 -9.13
N VAL A 168 -14.79 11.87 -7.96
CA VAL A 168 -14.20 10.55 -7.73
C VAL A 168 -15.13 9.71 -6.89
N LEU A 169 -15.24 8.42 -7.25
CA LEU A 169 -15.86 7.37 -6.45
C LEU A 169 -14.80 6.30 -6.16
N ALA A 170 -14.44 6.14 -4.90
CA ALA A 170 -13.56 5.05 -4.47
C ALA A 170 -14.34 3.75 -4.33
N ILE A 171 -13.74 2.62 -4.70
CA ILE A 171 -14.34 1.29 -4.55
C ILE A 171 -13.26 0.38 -3.97
N GLY A 172 -13.57 -0.27 -2.85
CA GLY A 172 -12.60 -1.16 -2.23
C GLY A 172 -13.19 -2.01 -1.12
N ASP A 173 -12.41 -2.94 -0.64
CA ASP A 173 -12.82 -3.95 0.34
C ASP A 173 -12.07 -3.87 1.67
N ASN A 174 -11.09 -2.98 1.78
CA ASN A 174 -10.28 -2.83 2.98
C ASN A 174 -10.62 -1.51 3.70
N LEU A 175 -11.18 -1.64 4.93
CA LEU A 175 -11.58 -0.49 5.76
C LEU A 175 -10.38 0.35 6.20
N ARG A 176 -9.21 -0.27 6.38
CA ARG A 176 -7.98 0.42 6.83
C ARG A 176 -7.33 1.25 5.74
N THR A 177 -7.48 0.86 4.49
CA THR A 177 -6.78 1.47 3.36
C THR A 177 -7.73 2.12 2.37
N ASP A 178 -8.63 1.38 1.74
CA ASP A 178 -9.53 1.91 0.69
C ASP A 178 -10.53 2.91 1.27
N ILE A 179 -11.31 2.48 2.26
CA ILE A 179 -12.37 3.30 2.84
C ILE A 179 -11.79 4.44 3.67
N LYS A 180 -10.76 4.14 4.47
CA LYS A 180 -10.05 5.18 5.23
C LYS A 180 -9.43 6.24 4.32
N GLY A 181 -8.84 5.83 3.19
CA GLY A 181 -8.27 6.74 2.20
C GLY A 181 -9.34 7.65 1.58
N ALA A 182 -10.49 7.08 1.18
CA ALA A 182 -11.61 7.85 0.67
C ALA A 182 -12.11 8.87 1.72
N ASN A 183 -12.25 8.46 2.98
CA ASN A 183 -12.67 9.35 4.07
C ASN A 183 -11.66 10.48 4.33
N ASN A 184 -10.36 10.18 4.31
CA ASN A 184 -9.31 11.18 4.48
C ASN A 184 -9.36 12.26 3.39
N LEU A 185 -9.80 11.90 2.19
CA LEU A 185 -9.93 12.79 1.04
C LEU A 185 -11.33 13.38 0.88
N LYS A 186 -12.28 12.96 1.70
CA LYS A 186 -13.71 13.38 1.64
C LYS A 186 -14.36 13.07 0.29
N ILE A 187 -14.01 11.94 -0.32
CA ILE A 187 -14.63 11.43 -1.54
C ILE A 187 -15.59 10.28 -1.22
N ASP A 188 -16.62 10.12 -2.03
CA ASP A 188 -17.58 9.03 -1.88
C ASP A 188 -16.94 7.67 -2.08
N CYS A 189 -17.43 6.65 -1.37
CA CYS A 189 -16.91 5.29 -1.49
C CYS A 189 -17.98 4.21 -1.44
N ILE A 190 -17.69 3.11 -2.15
CA ILE A 190 -18.41 1.84 -2.07
C ILE A 190 -17.54 0.85 -1.30
N PHE A 191 -18.06 0.31 -0.22
CA PHE A 191 -17.41 -0.80 0.50
C PHE A 191 -17.88 -2.14 -0.08
N ILE A 192 -16.91 -2.95 -0.54
CA ILE A 192 -17.16 -4.33 -1.01
C ILE A 192 -17.08 -5.27 0.18
N THR A 193 -18.22 -5.83 0.57
CA THR A 193 -18.36 -6.54 1.85
C THR A 193 -17.84 -7.97 1.83
N GLU A 194 -17.81 -8.65 0.67
CA GLU A 194 -17.26 -10.02 0.53
C GLU A 194 -15.73 -10.05 0.31
N GLY A 195 -15.01 -8.98 0.71
CA GLY A 195 -13.57 -8.86 0.60
C GLY A 195 -12.82 -9.21 1.89
N VAL A 196 -11.81 -8.40 2.23
CA VAL A 196 -10.88 -8.61 3.36
C VAL A 196 -11.62 -8.81 4.68
N HIS A 197 -12.68 -8.07 4.93
CA HIS A 197 -13.42 -8.07 6.20
C HIS A 197 -14.63 -9.02 6.25
N ARG A 198 -14.84 -9.89 5.24
CA ARG A 198 -16.03 -10.75 5.11
C ARG A 198 -16.33 -11.65 6.32
N LYS A 199 -15.33 -11.94 7.15
CA LYS A 199 -15.47 -12.79 8.34
C LYS A 199 -15.65 -11.98 9.64
N GLU A 200 -15.61 -10.65 9.58
CA GLU A 200 -15.66 -9.80 10.77
C GLU A 200 -17.09 -9.34 11.11
N PHE A 201 -18.08 -9.67 10.28
CA PHE A 201 -19.49 -9.35 10.51
C PHE A 201 -20.39 -10.30 9.75
N ASN A 202 -21.62 -10.53 10.27
CA ASN A 202 -22.61 -11.43 9.69
C ASN A 202 -23.90 -10.70 9.27
N ASN A 203 -24.14 -9.51 9.83
CA ASN A 203 -25.36 -8.73 9.60
C ASN A 203 -25.05 -7.22 9.60
N TYR A 204 -26.09 -6.44 9.27
CA TYR A 204 -25.94 -4.98 9.12
C TYR A 204 -25.57 -4.25 10.43
N SER A 205 -26.09 -4.75 11.58
CA SER A 205 -25.76 -4.16 12.89
C SER A 205 -24.27 -4.37 13.25
N GLU A 206 -23.74 -5.55 12.97
CA GLU A 206 -22.31 -5.85 13.17
C GLU A 206 -21.42 -5.07 12.20
N LEU A 207 -21.89 -4.90 10.95
CA LEU A 207 -21.20 -4.05 9.97
C LEU A 207 -21.08 -2.60 10.47
N SER A 208 -22.15 -2.04 11.04
CA SER A 208 -22.12 -0.69 11.60
C SER A 208 -21.10 -0.56 12.73
N LYS A 209 -21.05 -1.52 13.65
CA LYS A 209 -20.04 -1.58 14.72
C LYS A 209 -18.62 -1.73 14.18
N LEU A 210 -18.46 -2.49 13.09
CA LEU A 210 -17.17 -2.66 12.43
C LEU A 210 -16.68 -1.33 11.84
N LEU A 211 -17.55 -0.57 11.16
CA LEU A 211 -17.22 0.75 10.64
C LEU A 211 -16.81 1.72 11.76
N GLU A 212 -17.51 1.70 12.89
CA GLU A 212 -17.16 2.48 14.07
C GLU A 212 -15.80 2.08 14.64
N LYS A 213 -15.52 0.77 14.77
CA LYS A 213 -14.23 0.23 15.22
C LYS A 213 -13.06 0.76 14.37
N TYR A 214 -13.24 0.84 13.05
CA TYR A 214 -12.24 1.38 12.13
C TYR A 214 -12.28 2.91 11.98
N SER A 215 -13.25 3.57 12.62
CA SER A 215 -13.48 5.02 12.51
C SER A 215 -13.59 5.48 11.06
N VAL A 216 -14.44 4.80 10.28
CA VAL A 216 -14.70 5.06 8.86
C VAL A 216 -16.18 5.09 8.54
N LYS A 217 -16.52 5.69 7.38
CA LYS A 217 -17.87 5.71 6.82
C LYS A 217 -17.83 5.25 5.37
N ALA A 218 -18.81 4.46 4.94
CA ALA A 218 -19.03 4.13 3.55
C ALA A 218 -20.38 4.70 3.10
N ASN A 219 -20.40 5.33 1.91
CA ASN A 219 -21.62 5.90 1.34
C ASN A 219 -22.51 4.80 0.79
N PHE A 220 -21.89 3.75 0.23
CA PHE A 220 -22.58 2.64 -0.40
C PHE A 220 -21.92 1.31 -0.03
N PHE A 221 -22.74 0.22 -0.13
CA PHE A 221 -22.28 -1.14 0.13
C PHE A 221 -22.65 -2.04 -1.04
N GLN A 222 -21.77 -2.95 -1.37
CA GLN A 222 -22.00 -3.98 -2.39
C GLN A 222 -21.28 -5.27 -1.98
N LYS A 223 -21.92 -6.42 -2.16
CA LYS A 223 -21.31 -7.70 -1.82
C LYS A 223 -20.06 -7.96 -2.65
N GLU A 224 -20.22 -7.91 -3.96
CA GLU A 224 -19.21 -8.19 -4.95
C GLU A 224 -19.14 -7.05 -5.94
N LEU A 225 -18.03 -6.91 -6.65
CA LEU A 225 -17.89 -5.94 -7.71
C LEU A 225 -18.72 -6.37 -8.94
N LYS A 226 -19.94 -5.85 -9.04
CA LYS A 226 -20.87 -6.09 -10.17
C LYS A 226 -21.28 -4.76 -10.79
N TRP A 227 -21.41 -4.77 -12.13
CA TRP A 227 -21.76 -3.60 -12.95
C TRP A 227 -23.03 -3.86 -13.78
#